data_255ad01098044bd8d7278191c7065e54
#
_entry.id   255ad01098044bd8d7278191c7065e54
#
_cell.length_a   1.000
_cell.length_b   1.000
_cell.length_c   1.000
_cell.angle_alpha   90.00
_cell.angle_beta   90.00
_cell.angle_gamma   90.00
#
_symmetry.space_group_name_H-M   'P 1'
#
loop_
_entity.id
_entity.type
_entity.pdbx_description
1 polymer ?
#
loop_
_entity_poly.entity_id
_entity_poly.type
_entity_poly.pdbx_seq_one_letter_code
_entity_poly.pdbx_strand_id
1 'polypeptide(L)'
;MKRNFLKASLAGIALAVVGFSPLASAQDKGLIAISMPTKSSARWIADGANMVKYFKDKGYKTDLQYAEDDIPNQLAQIENMVTKGSKVLVIAAIDGTTLSDVLQKAADKGVKVIAYDRLIKGSKNVDYYATFDNFQVGVLQAQSIEKSLDLKGGKGPFNIELFGGSPDDNNAFFFYNGAMSVLDPYIKSGKLVVRSKQMGMDKVGTLRWDGAVAQARMDNLLSAFYTKDRVDAVLSPYDGLSIGILSSLKGVGYGSASQPMPVVTGQDAEIPSIKSILRKEQTSTVFKDTRELAKVTVAMVDAMLSGKTPEVNDTKTYNNGIKVVPSYLLKPVSVDASNWKQVLVDSGYYKESQIK
;
A
#
# COMPACT_ATOMS: atom_id res chain seq x y z
N MET A 1 -50.01 -92.44 0.41
CA MET A 1 -50.79 -91.23 0.14
C MET A 1 -50.55 -90.22 1.26
N LYS A 2 -49.90 -89.18 1.03
CA LYS A 2 -50.04 -87.79 1.60
C LYS A 2 -48.83 -86.99 1.26
N ARG A 3 -48.97 -85.98 0.34
CA ARG A 3 -47.97 -85.03 -0.15
C ARG A 3 -47.75 -83.96 0.92
N ASN A 4 -46.52 -83.74 1.33
CA ASN A 4 -46.19 -82.60 2.17
C ASN A 4 -45.45 -81.55 1.26
N PHE A 5 -46.01 -80.34 1.18
CA PHE A 5 -45.46 -79.18 0.52
C PHE A 5 -44.41 -78.52 1.41
N LEU A 6 -43.20 -78.41 0.92
CA LEU A 6 -42.17 -77.59 1.52
C LEU A 6 -42.37 -76.11 1.04
N LYS A 7 -42.52 -75.22 2.03
CA LYS A 7 -42.52 -73.76 1.82
C LYS A 7 -41.06 -73.27 1.90
N ALA A 8 -40.53 -72.78 0.75
CA ALA A 8 -39.26 -72.12 0.75
C ALA A 8 -39.45 -70.64 1.05
N SER A 9 -38.82 -70.16 2.14
CA SER A 9 -38.78 -68.74 2.47
C SER A 9 -37.60 -68.08 1.79
N LEU A 10 -37.83 -67.12 0.86
CA LEU A 10 -36.81 -66.23 0.31
C LEU A 10 -36.50 -65.17 1.33
N ALA A 11 -35.29 -65.19 1.88
CA ALA A 11 -34.72 -64.09 2.61
C ALA A 11 -34.08 -63.10 1.62
N GLY A 12 -34.68 -61.93 1.45
CA GLY A 12 -34.12 -60.83 0.67
C GLY A 12 -32.93 -60.20 1.38
N ILE A 13 -31.75 -60.28 0.77
CA ILE A 13 -30.56 -59.55 1.20
C ILE A 13 -30.65 -58.13 0.60
N ALA A 14 -30.95 -57.15 1.43
CA ALA A 14 -30.85 -55.73 1.06
C ALA A 14 -29.37 -55.34 1.04
N LEU A 15 -28.78 -55.17 -0.13
CA LEU A 15 -27.47 -54.54 -0.31
C LEU A 15 -27.64 -53.05 0.01
N ALA A 16 -27.12 -52.62 1.15
CA ALA A 16 -26.91 -51.19 1.45
C ALA A 16 -25.75 -50.68 0.60
N VAL A 17 -26.07 -49.97 -0.47
CA VAL A 17 -25.07 -49.22 -1.25
C VAL A 17 -24.67 -48.00 -0.36
N VAL A 18 -23.55 -48.14 0.34
CA VAL A 18 -22.89 -47.01 1.01
C VAL A 18 -22.32 -46.15 -0.11
N GLY A 19 -23.01 -45.06 -0.43
CA GLY A 19 -22.54 -44.05 -1.35
C GLY A 19 -21.28 -43.38 -0.76
N PHE A 20 -20.12 -43.77 -1.29
CA PHE A 20 -18.91 -42.98 -1.12
C PHE A 20 -19.14 -41.68 -1.87
N SER A 21 -19.55 -40.60 -1.15
CA SER A 21 -19.38 -39.26 -1.67
C SER A 21 -17.86 -39.01 -1.76
N PRO A 22 -17.31 -38.76 -2.92
CA PRO A 22 -15.92 -38.36 -2.99
C PRO A 22 -15.79 -37.06 -2.19
N LEU A 23 -15.04 -37.08 -1.09
CA LEU A 23 -14.52 -35.87 -0.47
C LEU A 23 -13.86 -35.10 -1.62
N ALA A 24 -14.48 -34.02 -2.08
CA ALA A 24 -13.89 -33.12 -3.04
C ALA A 24 -12.56 -32.65 -2.44
N SER A 25 -11.48 -33.32 -2.80
CA SER A 25 -10.13 -32.88 -2.54
C SER A 25 -10.06 -31.49 -3.12
N ALA A 26 -9.86 -30.48 -2.29
CA ALA A 26 -9.66 -29.12 -2.75
C ALA A 26 -8.54 -29.17 -3.81
N GLN A 27 -8.91 -28.96 -5.07
CA GLN A 27 -7.99 -29.06 -6.19
C GLN A 27 -6.89 -28.04 -5.98
N ASP A 28 -5.65 -28.49 -5.87
CA ASP A 28 -4.47 -27.63 -5.76
C ASP A 28 -4.38 -26.75 -7.02
N LYS A 29 -4.76 -25.49 -6.88
CA LYS A 29 -4.77 -24.52 -8.00
C LYS A 29 -3.38 -24.00 -8.35
N GLY A 30 -2.36 -24.40 -7.60
CA GLY A 30 -0.96 -24.02 -7.82
C GLY A 30 -0.42 -23.02 -6.81
N LEU A 31 0.85 -22.69 -6.95
CA LEU A 31 1.61 -21.83 -6.08
C LEU A 31 1.55 -20.37 -6.55
N ILE A 32 1.17 -19.45 -5.67
CA ILE A 32 1.27 -18.01 -5.86
C ILE A 32 2.40 -17.48 -4.98
N ALA A 33 3.37 -16.82 -5.58
CA ALA A 33 4.47 -16.19 -4.87
C ALA A 33 4.19 -14.72 -4.61
N ILE A 34 4.49 -14.25 -3.41
CA ILE A 34 4.23 -12.91 -2.92
C ILE A 34 5.55 -12.34 -2.39
N SER A 35 6.07 -11.31 -3.06
CA SER A 35 7.31 -10.62 -2.66
C SER A 35 6.98 -9.23 -2.14
N MET A 36 7.25 -9.01 -0.84
CA MET A 36 7.05 -7.73 -0.15
C MET A 36 8.40 -7.05 0.12
N PRO A 37 8.45 -5.71 0.14
CA PRO A 37 9.71 -4.98 0.28
C PRO A 37 10.32 -5.16 1.67
N THR A 38 9.53 -5.03 2.75
CA THR A 38 10.04 -4.98 4.12
C THR A 38 8.96 -5.28 5.15
N LYS A 39 9.36 -5.53 6.41
CA LYS A 39 8.48 -5.57 7.58
C LYS A 39 8.52 -4.29 8.43
N SER A 40 9.34 -3.32 8.05
CA SER A 40 9.48 -2.08 8.83
C SER A 40 8.20 -1.24 8.85
N SER A 41 7.35 -1.33 7.83
CA SER A 41 5.99 -0.77 7.82
C SER A 41 4.95 -1.85 8.08
N ALA A 42 4.04 -1.58 9.02
CA ALA A 42 2.98 -2.51 9.41
C ALA A 42 2.02 -2.84 8.25
N ARG A 43 1.86 -1.93 7.30
CA ARG A 43 1.00 -2.18 6.13
C ARG A 43 1.47 -3.37 5.30
N TRP A 44 2.79 -3.52 5.06
CA TRP A 44 3.30 -4.64 4.26
C TRP A 44 3.04 -5.99 4.91
N ILE A 45 3.08 -6.03 6.25
CA ILE A 45 2.70 -7.23 7.01
C ILE A 45 1.21 -7.53 6.82
N ALA A 46 0.35 -6.51 6.89
CA ALA A 46 -1.09 -6.65 6.68
C ALA A 46 -1.42 -7.04 5.23
N ASP A 47 -0.79 -6.42 4.24
CA ASP A 47 -0.93 -6.75 2.82
C ASP A 47 -0.59 -8.22 2.56
N GLY A 48 0.57 -8.69 3.01
CA GLY A 48 1.01 -10.07 2.84
C GLY A 48 0.08 -11.06 3.52
N ALA A 49 -0.31 -10.80 4.76
CA ALA A 49 -1.21 -11.67 5.53
C ALA A 49 -2.61 -11.77 4.90
N ASN A 50 -3.17 -10.65 4.43
CA ASN A 50 -4.46 -10.63 3.74
C ASN A 50 -4.40 -11.43 2.43
N MET A 51 -3.36 -11.26 1.62
CA MET A 51 -3.20 -12.02 0.38
C MET A 51 -3.07 -13.52 0.66
N VAL A 52 -2.21 -13.93 1.60
CA VAL A 52 -2.08 -15.33 2.00
C VAL A 52 -3.42 -15.94 2.40
N LYS A 53 -4.19 -15.21 3.22
CA LYS A 53 -5.53 -15.65 3.63
C LYS A 53 -6.45 -15.84 2.43
N TYR A 54 -6.60 -14.82 1.59
CA TYR A 54 -7.56 -14.84 0.50
C TYR A 54 -7.16 -15.81 -0.62
N PHE A 55 -5.87 -16.00 -0.89
CA PHE A 55 -5.39 -17.04 -1.82
C PHE A 55 -5.69 -18.44 -1.29
N LYS A 56 -5.46 -18.69 0.00
CA LYS A 56 -5.80 -19.98 0.64
C LYS A 56 -7.30 -20.25 0.59
N ASP A 57 -8.13 -19.25 0.85
CA ASP A 57 -9.60 -19.36 0.76
C ASP A 57 -10.06 -19.73 -0.67
N LYS A 58 -9.26 -19.37 -1.68
CA LYS A 58 -9.48 -19.74 -3.10
C LYS A 58 -8.87 -21.09 -3.51
N GLY A 59 -8.14 -21.77 -2.64
CA GLY A 59 -7.49 -23.07 -2.90
C GLY A 59 -6.08 -22.98 -3.51
N TYR A 60 -5.43 -21.83 -3.44
CA TYR A 60 -4.03 -21.65 -3.85
C TYR A 60 -3.07 -21.92 -2.70
N LYS A 61 -1.88 -22.43 -3.01
CA LYS A 61 -0.70 -22.38 -2.14
C LYS A 61 -0.04 -21.01 -2.25
N THR A 62 0.65 -20.59 -1.21
CA THR A 62 1.34 -19.29 -1.19
C THR A 62 2.77 -19.42 -0.70
N ASP A 63 3.69 -18.65 -1.30
CA ASP A 63 5.06 -18.40 -0.82
C ASP A 63 5.20 -16.90 -0.59
N LEU A 64 5.10 -16.46 0.68
CA LEU A 64 5.23 -15.05 1.06
C LEU A 64 6.62 -14.79 1.63
N GLN A 65 7.34 -13.84 1.04
CA GLN A 65 8.66 -13.43 1.50
C GLN A 65 8.77 -11.91 1.59
N TYR A 66 9.61 -11.46 2.52
CA TYR A 66 9.96 -10.05 2.72
C TYR A 66 11.45 -9.87 2.45
N ALA A 67 11.81 -8.84 1.71
CA ALA A 67 13.18 -8.63 1.25
C ALA A 67 14.00 -7.69 2.15
N GLU A 68 13.37 -7.11 3.19
CA GLU A 68 13.98 -6.23 4.20
C GLU A 68 14.72 -5.03 3.58
N ASP A 69 14.09 -4.44 2.55
CA ASP A 69 14.59 -3.31 1.74
C ASP A 69 15.95 -3.57 1.06
N ASP A 70 16.34 -4.84 0.92
CA ASP A 70 17.54 -5.28 0.21
C ASP A 70 17.19 -5.76 -1.20
N ILE A 71 17.61 -5.01 -2.24
CA ILE A 71 17.31 -5.30 -3.64
C ILE A 71 17.90 -6.67 -4.08
N PRO A 72 19.19 -6.98 -3.85
CA PRO A 72 19.74 -8.29 -4.16
C PRO A 72 18.95 -9.44 -3.53
N ASN A 73 18.51 -9.28 -2.29
CA ASN A 73 17.68 -10.28 -1.60
C ASN A 73 16.32 -10.44 -2.30
N GLN A 74 15.66 -9.34 -2.70
CA GLN A 74 14.40 -9.42 -3.43
C GLN A 74 14.56 -10.17 -4.76
N LEU A 75 15.61 -9.88 -5.52
CA LEU A 75 15.93 -10.56 -6.77
C LEU A 75 16.12 -12.07 -6.56
N ALA A 76 16.94 -12.46 -5.58
CA ALA A 76 17.20 -13.87 -5.26
C ALA A 76 15.91 -14.60 -4.79
N GLN A 77 15.08 -13.94 -3.99
CA GLN A 77 13.80 -14.50 -3.55
C GLN A 77 12.88 -14.76 -4.76
N ILE A 78 12.76 -13.80 -5.69
CA ILE A 78 11.93 -13.94 -6.90
C ILE A 78 12.46 -15.07 -7.79
N GLU A 79 13.77 -15.19 -8.00
CA GLU A 79 14.37 -16.30 -8.76
C GLU A 79 14.05 -17.67 -8.13
N ASN A 80 14.11 -17.76 -6.80
CA ASN A 80 13.74 -18.97 -6.07
C ASN A 80 12.25 -19.29 -6.21
N MET A 81 11.37 -18.29 -6.14
CA MET A 81 9.93 -18.43 -6.34
C MET A 81 9.60 -18.96 -7.74
N VAL A 82 10.28 -18.45 -8.78
CA VAL A 82 10.15 -18.94 -10.16
C VAL A 82 10.63 -20.39 -10.28
N THR A 83 11.73 -20.73 -9.61
CA THR A 83 12.30 -22.09 -9.61
C THR A 83 11.40 -23.10 -8.90
N LYS A 84 10.70 -22.68 -7.85
CA LYS A 84 9.69 -23.51 -7.15
C LYS A 84 8.41 -23.77 -7.98
N GLY A 85 8.27 -23.16 -9.14
CA GLY A 85 7.14 -23.38 -10.06
C GLY A 85 5.91 -22.54 -9.74
N SER A 86 6.10 -21.34 -9.20
CA SER A 86 5.01 -20.37 -9.01
C SER A 86 4.29 -20.11 -10.34
N LYS A 87 2.97 -20.01 -10.29
CA LYS A 87 2.13 -19.69 -11.46
C LYS A 87 2.05 -18.17 -11.68
N VAL A 88 2.04 -17.42 -10.59
CA VAL A 88 1.98 -15.96 -10.60
C VAL A 88 2.94 -15.42 -9.53
N LEU A 89 3.61 -14.33 -9.88
CA LEU A 89 4.36 -13.48 -8.97
C LEU A 89 3.52 -12.23 -8.67
N VAL A 90 3.28 -11.97 -7.39
CA VAL A 90 2.70 -10.71 -6.89
C VAL A 90 3.82 -9.96 -6.20
N ILE A 91 4.26 -8.84 -6.76
CA ILE A 91 5.48 -8.17 -6.33
C ILE A 91 5.21 -6.71 -5.97
N ALA A 92 5.50 -6.35 -4.71
CA ALA A 92 5.71 -4.98 -4.29
C ALA A 92 7.22 -4.67 -4.36
N ALA A 93 7.65 -4.02 -5.42
CA ALA A 93 9.07 -3.80 -5.69
C ALA A 93 9.71 -2.83 -4.67
N ILE A 94 10.94 -3.12 -4.22
CA ILE A 94 11.76 -2.16 -3.48
C ILE A 94 12.14 -1.03 -4.43
N ASP A 95 12.76 -1.38 -5.55
CA ASP A 95 13.08 -0.50 -6.67
C ASP A 95 12.42 -1.03 -7.94
N GLY A 96 11.50 -0.24 -8.49
CA GLY A 96 10.74 -0.63 -9.68
C GLY A 96 11.59 -0.85 -10.93
N THR A 97 12.83 -0.40 -10.97
CA THR A 97 13.69 -0.43 -12.17
C THR A 97 14.61 -1.65 -12.25
N THR A 98 14.73 -2.44 -11.19
CA THR A 98 15.76 -3.49 -11.06
C THR A 98 15.29 -4.90 -11.45
N LEU A 99 14.03 -5.09 -11.79
CA LEU A 99 13.41 -6.41 -11.89
C LEU A 99 13.37 -6.98 -13.32
N SER A 100 13.77 -6.25 -14.36
CA SER A 100 13.54 -6.62 -15.77
C SER A 100 14.05 -8.01 -16.13
N ASP A 101 15.27 -8.35 -15.69
CA ASP A 101 15.92 -9.62 -16.06
C ASP A 101 15.26 -10.82 -15.37
N VAL A 102 14.95 -10.70 -14.07
CA VAL A 102 14.28 -11.79 -13.35
C VAL A 102 12.84 -11.99 -13.85
N LEU A 103 12.15 -10.93 -14.27
CA LEU A 103 10.83 -11.03 -14.88
C LEU A 103 10.87 -11.62 -16.29
N GLN A 104 11.96 -11.42 -17.06
CA GLN A 104 12.12 -12.13 -18.32
C GLN A 104 12.29 -13.64 -18.07
N LYS A 105 13.12 -14.05 -17.11
CA LYS A 105 13.26 -15.46 -16.71
C LYS A 105 11.92 -16.08 -16.26
N ALA A 106 11.10 -15.30 -15.55
CA ALA A 106 9.75 -15.73 -15.14
C ALA A 106 8.83 -15.94 -16.35
N ALA A 107 8.83 -14.98 -17.30
CA ALA A 107 8.03 -15.05 -18.52
C ALA A 107 8.41 -16.23 -19.40
N ASP A 108 9.71 -16.55 -19.53
CA ASP A 108 10.21 -17.71 -20.28
C ASP A 108 9.70 -19.06 -19.72
N LYS A 109 9.31 -19.07 -18.45
CA LYS A 109 8.66 -20.21 -17.77
C LYS A 109 7.13 -20.10 -17.72
N GLY A 110 6.54 -19.10 -18.39
CA GLY A 110 5.09 -18.89 -18.43
C GLY A 110 4.50 -18.33 -17.13
N VAL A 111 5.34 -17.84 -16.21
CA VAL A 111 4.90 -17.24 -14.95
C VAL A 111 4.36 -15.84 -15.21
N LYS A 112 3.16 -15.55 -14.69
CA LYS A 112 2.50 -14.25 -14.81
C LYS A 112 2.94 -13.30 -13.70
N VAL A 113 2.84 -11.98 -13.94
CA VAL A 113 3.32 -10.96 -13.01
C VAL A 113 2.26 -9.90 -12.74
N ILE A 114 1.94 -9.69 -11.47
CA ILE A 114 1.17 -8.54 -10.99
C ILE A 114 2.10 -7.63 -10.18
N ALA A 115 2.24 -6.38 -10.62
CA ALA A 115 2.78 -5.33 -9.78
C ALA A 115 1.76 -5.01 -8.68
N TYR A 116 2.19 -5.04 -7.43
CA TYR A 116 1.34 -4.80 -6.26
C TYR A 116 1.74 -3.51 -5.59
N ASP A 117 0.82 -2.57 -5.43
CA ASP A 117 0.99 -1.24 -4.86
C ASP A 117 2.04 -0.37 -5.58
N ARG A 118 3.23 -0.89 -5.89
CA ARG A 118 4.33 -0.19 -6.56
C ARG A 118 4.50 -0.64 -8.00
N LEU A 119 4.56 0.32 -8.94
CA LEU A 119 4.71 0.03 -10.36
C LEU A 119 6.12 -0.50 -10.67
N ILE A 120 6.18 -1.65 -11.37
CA ILE A 120 7.43 -2.17 -11.91
C ILE A 120 7.68 -1.54 -13.28
N LYS A 121 8.84 -0.91 -13.45
CA LYS A 121 9.26 -0.16 -14.64
C LYS A 121 10.19 -0.98 -15.53
N GLY A 122 10.32 -0.58 -16.78
CA GLY A 122 11.32 -1.12 -17.72
C GLY A 122 11.09 -2.56 -18.17
N SER A 123 9.96 -3.20 -17.84
CA SER A 123 9.67 -4.58 -18.23
C SER A 123 8.37 -4.70 -19.01
N LYS A 124 8.40 -5.43 -20.14
CA LYS A 124 7.18 -5.82 -20.89
C LYS A 124 6.37 -6.92 -20.17
N ASN A 125 6.99 -7.62 -19.23
CA ASN A 125 6.49 -8.83 -18.59
C ASN A 125 5.66 -8.55 -17.32
N VAL A 126 5.20 -7.32 -17.10
CA VAL A 126 4.21 -6.98 -16.07
C VAL A 126 2.83 -7.10 -16.71
N ASP A 127 2.03 -8.07 -16.27
CA ASP A 127 0.70 -8.30 -16.86
C ASP A 127 -0.31 -7.26 -16.40
N TYR A 128 -0.40 -7.01 -15.07
CA TYR A 128 -1.34 -6.08 -14.45
C TYR A 128 -0.72 -5.33 -13.27
N TYR A 129 -1.38 -4.27 -12.86
CA TYR A 129 -1.02 -3.47 -11.69
C TYR A 129 -2.23 -3.26 -10.79
N ALA A 130 -2.11 -3.60 -9.52
CA ALA A 130 -3.13 -3.37 -8.49
C ALA A 130 -2.58 -2.34 -7.48
N THR A 131 -3.28 -1.21 -7.33
CA THR A 131 -2.85 -0.11 -6.45
C THR A 131 -4.02 0.78 -6.06
N PHE A 132 -3.72 1.93 -5.46
CA PHE A 132 -4.65 3.02 -5.19
C PHE A 132 -4.47 4.14 -6.21
N ASP A 133 -5.42 5.09 -6.25
CA ASP A 133 -5.24 6.35 -6.98
C ASP A 133 -4.18 7.19 -6.26
N ASN A 134 -2.93 7.01 -6.69
CA ASN A 134 -1.76 7.62 -6.06
C ASN A 134 -1.72 9.15 -6.24
N PHE A 135 -2.26 9.66 -7.34
CA PHE A 135 -2.38 11.11 -7.54
C PHE A 135 -3.38 11.70 -6.52
N GLN A 136 -4.52 11.02 -6.32
CA GLN A 136 -5.53 11.44 -5.37
C GLN A 136 -5.01 11.40 -3.91
N VAL A 137 -4.10 10.48 -3.57
CA VAL A 137 -3.43 10.50 -2.25
C VAL A 137 -2.78 11.86 -2.00
N GLY A 138 -1.95 12.34 -2.94
CA GLY A 138 -1.31 13.64 -2.81
C GLY A 138 -2.30 14.80 -2.75
N VAL A 139 -3.35 14.76 -3.56
CA VAL A 139 -4.44 15.75 -3.51
C VAL A 139 -5.07 15.80 -2.12
N LEU A 140 -5.39 14.65 -1.51
CA LEU A 140 -6.00 14.59 -0.18
C LEU A 140 -5.07 15.14 0.91
N GLN A 141 -3.76 14.87 0.82
CA GLN A 141 -2.77 15.45 1.73
C GLN A 141 -2.76 16.97 1.63
N ALA A 142 -2.66 17.49 0.42
CA ALA A 142 -2.66 18.93 0.19
C ALA A 142 -3.96 19.62 0.58
N GLN A 143 -5.10 19.00 0.34
CA GLN A 143 -6.42 19.50 0.78
C GLN A 143 -6.53 19.56 2.31
N SER A 144 -5.87 18.65 3.04
CA SER A 144 -5.79 18.73 4.50
C SER A 144 -5.03 19.99 4.94
N ILE A 145 -3.91 20.33 4.28
CA ILE A 145 -3.16 21.57 4.53
C ILE A 145 -4.00 22.79 4.17
N GLU A 146 -4.59 22.79 2.98
CA GLU A 146 -5.46 23.87 2.45
C GLU A 146 -6.57 24.20 3.44
N LYS A 147 -7.28 23.18 3.94
CA LYS A 147 -8.36 23.29 4.89
C LYS A 147 -7.87 23.80 6.27
N SER A 148 -6.79 23.20 6.78
CA SER A 148 -6.29 23.51 8.13
C SER A 148 -5.74 24.91 8.25
N LEU A 149 -5.14 25.46 7.19
CA LEU A 149 -4.63 26.82 7.12
C LEU A 149 -5.65 27.84 6.57
N ASP A 150 -6.84 27.39 6.19
CA ASP A 150 -7.87 28.27 5.60
C ASP A 150 -7.36 29.07 4.39
N LEU A 151 -6.61 28.39 3.51
CA LEU A 151 -6.00 29.04 2.34
C LEU A 151 -7.06 29.54 1.34
N LYS A 152 -8.17 28.82 1.19
CA LYS A 152 -9.35 29.25 0.38
C LYS A 152 -9.98 30.50 0.93
N GLY A 153 -10.02 30.66 2.27
CA GLY A 153 -10.49 31.84 2.95
C GLY A 153 -9.55 33.04 2.84
N GLY A 154 -8.40 32.86 2.16
CA GLY A 154 -7.47 33.93 1.86
C GLY A 154 -6.38 34.17 2.91
N LYS A 155 -6.27 33.32 3.94
CA LYS A 155 -5.24 33.42 4.96
C LYS A 155 -3.84 33.16 4.39
N GLY A 156 -2.83 33.68 5.04
CA GLY A 156 -1.40 33.60 4.73
C GLY A 156 -0.70 34.95 4.85
N PRO A 157 0.63 35.02 4.64
CA PRO A 157 1.48 33.90 4.25
C PRO A 157 1.75 32.90 5.39
N PHE A 158 1.92 31.61 5.01
CA PHE A 158 2.34 30.55 5.93
C PHE A 158 3.60 29.86 5.40
N ASN A 159 4.48 29.44 6.31
CA ASN A 159 5.70 28.72 5.97
C ASN A 159 5.40 27.22 5.86
N ILE A 160 5.77 26.62 4.75
CA ILE A 160 5.60 25.19 4.47
C ILE A 160 6.93 24.56 4.09
N GLU A 161 7.18 23.33 4.55
CA GLU A 161 8.22 22.46 4.01
C GLU A 161 7.64 21.23 3.35
N LEU A 162 8.30 20.76 2.28
CA LEU A 162 7.84 19.68 1.44
C LEU A 162 8.75 18.46 1.64
N PHE A 163 8.15 17.29 1.85
CA PHE A 163 8.82 16.01 1.87
C PHE A 163 8.22 15.13 0.77
N GLY A 164 9.08 14.41 0.06
CA GLY A 164 8.71 13.40 -0.93
C GLY A 164 9.04 12.00 -0.44
N GLY A 165 8.44 11.01 -1.07
CA GLY A 165 8.75 9.60 -0.85
C GLY A 165 10.06 9.17 -1.51
N SER A 166 10.29 7.85 -1.57
CA SER A 166 11.51 7.29 -2.15
C SER A 166 11.54 7.49 -3.67
N PRO A 167 12.65 8.00 -4.23
CA PRO A 167 12.74 8.25 -5.67
C PRO A 167 12.79 6.98 -6.53
N ASP A 168 13.06 5.82 -5.94
CA ASP A 168 13.02 4.50 -6.60
C ASP A 168 11.59 3.91 -6.66
N ASP A 169 10.62 4.57 -6.02
CA ASP A 169 9.20 4.24 -6.06
C ASP A 169 8.41 5.23 -6.93
N ASN A 170 7.80 4.72 -8.01
CA ASN A 170 7.01 5.55 -8.92
C ASN A 170 5.85 6.29 -8.22
N ASN A 171 5.29 5.73 -7.14
CA ASN A 171 4.18 6.33 -6.41
C ASN A 171 4.57 7.67 -5.78
N ALA A 172 5.82 7.82 -5.33
CA ALA A 172 6.32 9.05 -4.72
C ALA A 172 6.12 10.27 -5.63
N PHE A 173 6.32 10.10 -6.94
CA PHE A 173 6.10 11.17 -7.94
C PHE A 173 4.62 11.49 -8.10
N PHE A 174 3.73 10.48 -8.08
CA PHE A 174 2.29 10.70 -8.15
C PHE A 174 1.77 11.42 -6.90
N PHE A 175 2.22 11.03 -5.72
CA PHE A 175 1.85 11.71 -4.47
C PHE A 175 2.32 13.17 -4.51
N TYR A 176 3.57 13.41 -4.86
CA TYR A 176 4.11 14.77 -4.95
C TYR A 176 3.35 15.61 -5.99
N ASN A 177 3.15 15.10 -7.19
CA ASN A 177 2.44 15.83 -8.25
C ASN A 177 0.97 16.10 -7.88
N GLY A 178 0.30 15.14 -7.24
CA GLY A 178 -1.05 15.32 -6.72
C GLY A 178 -1.12 16.42 -5.67
N ALA A 179 -0.18 16.44 -4.73
CA ALA A 179 -0.11 17.48 -3.72
C ALA A 179 0.21 18.85 -4.34
N MET A 180 1.16 18.92 -5.26
CA MET A 180 1.54 20.18 -5.91
C MET A 180 0.44 20.73 -6.81
N SER A 181 -0.44 19.88 -7.38
CA SER A 181 -1.60 20.36 -8.14
C SER A 181 -2.52 21.26 -7.31
N VAL A 182 -2.54 21.09 -5.98
CA VAL A 182 -3.31 21.90 -5.05
C VAL A 182 -2.47 23.04 -4.44
N LEU A 183 -1.20 22.78 -4.08
CA LEU A 183 -0.38 23.73 -3.32
C LEU A 183 0.32 24.78 -4.19
N ASP A 184 0.67 24.45 -5.43
CA ASP A 184 1.38 25.35 -6.35
C ASP A 184 0.72 26.72 -6.54
N PRO A 185 -0.63 26.85 -6.70
CA PRO A 185 -1.27 28.16 -6.81
C PRO A 185 -1.02 29.02 -5.56
N TYR A 186 -1.01 28.43 -4.38
CA TYR A 186 -0.75 29.14 -3.12
C TYR A 186 0.72 29.52 -2.94
N ILE A 187 1.65 28.67 -3.41
CA ILE A 187 3.08 28.99 -3.42
C ILE A 187 3.37 30.13 -4.41
N LYS A 188 2.82 30.06 -5.62
CA LYS A 188 2.98 31.09 -6.65
C LYS A 188 2.39 32.44 -6.26
N SER A 189 1.31 32.45 -5.50
CA SER A 189 0.69 33.69 -4.99
C SER A 189 1.33 34.21 -3.71
N GLY A 190 2.31 33.50 -3.12
CA GLY A 190 2.96 33.87 -1.87
C GLY A 190 2.15 33.59 -0.60
N LYS A 191 0.98 32.94 -0.71
CA LYS A 191 0.20 32.50 0.46
C LYS A 191 0.87 31.34 1.21
N LEU A 192 1.63 30.50 0.50
CA LEU A 192 2.53 29.51 1.05
C LEU A 192 3.97 29.87 0.66
N VAL A 193 4.89 29.79 1.62
CA VAL A 193 6.29 30.10 1.41
C VAL A 193 7.13 28.88 1.77
N VAL A 194 7.79 28.27 0.78
CA VAL A 194 8.80 27.24 1.01
C VAL A 194 10.12 27.94 1.34
N ARG A 195 10.41 28.13 2.64
CA ARG A 195 11.56 28.93 3.08
C ARG A 195 12.90 28.33 2.67
N SER A 196 13.01 27.01 2.64
CA SER A 196 14.19 26.30 2.16
C SER A 196 14.40 26.44 0.65
N LYS A 197 13.35 26.80 -0.09
CA LYS A 197 13.28 26.74 -1.57
C LYS A 197 13.53 25.34 -2.13
N GLN A 198 13.48 24.30 -1.28
CA GLN A 198 13.65 22.91 -1.70
C GLN A 198 12.32 22.39 -2.25
N MET A 199 12.22 22.31 -3.56
CA MET A 199 11.06 21.82 -4.30
C MET A 199 11.51 20.83 -5.38
N GLY A 200 10.60 19.94 -5.79
CA GLY A 200 10.91 18.86 -6.73
C GLY A 200 11.47 17.62 -6.06
N MET A 201 11.16 16.46 -6.63
CA MET A 201 11.51 15.15 -6.05
C MET A 201 13.02 14.94 -5.89
N ASP A 202 13.84 15.62 -6.68
CA ASP A 202 15.31 15.63 -6.57
C ASP A 202 15.82 16.30 -5.28
N LYS A 203 15.02 17.19 -4.67
CA LYS A 203 15.36 17.91 -3.43
C LYS A 203 14.64 17.38 -2.20
N VAL A 204 13.41 16.87 -2.37
CA VAL A 204 12.53 16.53 -1.25
C VAL A 204 12.40 15.01 -1.05
N GLY A 205 12.90 14.20 -1.96
CA GLY A 205 12.81 12.74 -1.90
C GLY A 205 13.48 12.16 -0.64
N THR A 206 12.88 11.13 -0.07
CA THR A 206 13.36 10.43 1.13
C THR A 206 13.61 8.98 0.79
N LEU A 207 14.88 8.61 0.61
CA LEU A 207 15.29 7.28 0.17
C LEU A 207 14.75 6.20 1.10
N ARG A 208 14.25 5.11 0.52
CA ARG A 208 13.67 3.94 1.22
C ARG A 208 12.51 4.27 2.15
N TRP A 209 11.88 5.44 2.01
CA TRP A 209 10.81 5.88 2.90
C TRP A 209 11.23 5.88 4.38
N ASP A 210 12.52 6.16 4.64
CA ASP A 210 13.12 6.06 5.98
C ASP A 210 12.80 7.29 6.83
N GLY A 211 12.13 7.05 7.96
CA GLY A 211 11.76 8.10 8.91
C GLY A 211 12.96 8.79 9.56
N ALA A 212 14.11 8.10 9.74
CA ALA A 212 15.33 8.70 10.28
C ALA A 212 15.96 9.67 9.27
N VAL A 213 15.90 9.36 7.96
CA VAL A 213 16.33 10.29 6.90
C VAL A 213 15.43 11.53 6.88
N ALA A 214 14.11 11.35 7.03
CA ALA A 214 13.18 12.48 7.12
C ALA A 214 13.44 13.32 8.38
N GLN A 215 13.70 12.70 9.52
CA GLN A 215 14.06 13.37 10.77
C GLN A 215 15.32 14.21 10.60
N ALA A 216 16.42 13.64 10.11
CA ALA A 216 17.68 14.34 9.89
C ALA A 216 17.52 15.54 8.93
N ARG A 217 16.71 15.37 7.87
CA ARG A 217 16.40 16.48 6.97
C ARG A 217 15.59 17.58 7.67
N MET A 218 14.61 17.21 8.51
CA MET A 218 13.83 18.21 9.27
C MET A 218 14.70 18.96 10.27
N ASP A 219 15.62 18.29 10.98
CA ASP A 219 16.60 18.94 11.88
C ASP A 219 17.43 19.99 11.13
N ASN A 220 17.91 19.64 9.94
CA ASN A 220 18.66 20.57 9.08
C ASN A 220 17.80 21.75 8.63
N LEU A 221 16.54 21.53 8.25
CA LEU A 221 15.62 22.61 7.86
C LEU A 221 15.36 23.56 9.02
N LEU A 222 15.08 23.02 10.22
CA LEU A 222 14.81 23.81 11.41
C LEU A 222 16.00 24.67 11.79
N SER A 223 17.20 24.13 11.81
CA SER A 223 18.42 24.86 12.16
C SER A 223 18.81 25.91 11.14
N ALA A 224 18.60 25.66 9.83
CA ALA A 224 19.02 26.58 8.77
C ALA A 224 17.99 27.69 8.48
N PHE A 225 16.70 27.43 8.60
CA PHE A 225 15.66 28.33 8.09
C PHE A 225 14.62 28.78 9.12
N TYR A 226 14.57 28.13 10.31
CA TYR A 226 13.50 28.36 11.28
C TYR A 226 13.99 28.78 12.69
N THR A 227 15.17 29.38 12.78
CA THR A 227 15.70 29.89 14.05
C THR A 227 14.95 31.12 14.59
N LYS A 228 14.27 31.88 13.72
CA LYS A 228 13.49 33.07 14.03
C LYS A 228 12.03 32.98 13.61
N ASP A 229 11.75 32.12 12.65
CA ASP A 229 10.44 31.92 12.08
C ASP A 229 9.88 30.56 12.51
N ARG A 230 8.61 30.32 12.27
CA ARG A 230 7.98 29.03 12.55
C ARG A 230 7.65 28.27 11.26
N VAL A 231 7.60 26.96 11.37
CA VAL A 231 6.96 26.09 10.37
C VAL A 231 5.47 26.09 10.66
N ASP A 232 4.63 26.34 9.66
CA ASP A 232 3.17 26.31 9.77
C ASP A 232 2.57 25.05 9.18
N ALA A 233 3.23 24.45 8.18
CA ALA A 233 2.83 23.18 7.58
C ALA A 233 4.02 22.36 7.10
N VAL A 234 3.84 21.06 7.11
CA VAL A 234 4.75 20.07 6.48
C VAL A 234 3.91 19.12 5.61
N LEU A 235 4.16 19.11 4.31
CA LEU A 235 3.68 18.05 3.45
C LEU A 235 4.56 16.83 3.70
N SER A 236 4.01 15.80 4.30
CA SER A 236 4.65 14.50 4.49
C SER A 236 3.85 13.41 3.80
N PRO A 237 4.48 12.62 2.91
CA PRO A 237 3.76 11.66 2.07
C PRO A 237 3.49 10.31 2.75
N TYR A 238 4.04 10.06 3.96
CA TYR A 238 3.92 8.77 4.65
C TYR A 238 4.06 8.93 6.17
N ASP A 239 3.30 8.17 6.93
CA ASP A 239 3.24 8.22 8.40
C ASP A 239 4.59 7.96 9.07
N GLY A 240 5.39 7.01 8.56
CA GLY A 240 6.73 6.76 9.09
C GLY A 240 7.65 7.96 8.98
N LEU A 241 7.56 8.74 7.88
CA LEU A 241 8.28 10.00 7.74
C LEU A 241 7.74 11.03 8.71
N SER A 242 6.42 11.11 8.85
CA SER A 242 5.75 12.07 9.74
C SER A 242 6.18 11.89 11.20
N ILE A 243 6.36 10.65 11.66
CA ILE A 243 6.86 10.35 13.02
C ILE A 243 8.28 10.91 13.21
N GLY A 244 9.18 10.73 12.23
CA GLY A 244 10.52 11.33 12.27
C GLY A 244 10.48 12.85 12.28
N ILE A 245 9.67 13.46 11.42
CA ILE A 245 9.45 14.92 11.35
C ILE A 245 8.90 15.46 12.66
N LEU A 246 7.90 14.80 13.25
CA LEU A 246 7.32 15.18 14.54
C LEU A 246 8.36 15.11 15.68
N SER A 247 9.28 14.14 15.64
CA SER A 247 10.39 14.05 16.60
C SER A 247 11.27 15.29 16.54
N SER A 248 11.70 15.72 15.35
CA SER A 248 12.49 16.95 15.15
C SER A 248 11.75 18.20 15.63
N LEU A 249 10.47 18.34 15.26
CA LEU A 249 9.64 19.48 15.67
C LEU A 249 9.54 19.57 17.19
N LYS A 250 9.27 18.46 17.88
CA LYS A 250 9.22 18.40 19.35
C LYS A 250 10.57 18.75 19.98
N GLY A 251 11.66 18.31 19.38
CA GLY A 251 13.03 18.60 19.85
C GLY A 251 13.35 20.09 19.95
N VAL A 252 12.67 20.94 19.17
CA VAL A 252 12.84 22.42 19.20
C VAL A 252 11.62 23.13 19.78
N GLY A 253 10.75 22.42 20.51
CA GLY A 253 9.69 23.02 21.34
C GLY A 253 8.30 23.10 20.72
N TYR A 254 8.08 22.61 19.50
CA TYR A 254 6.74 22.49 18.94
C TYR A 254 5.87 21.52 19.77
N GLY A 255 4.59 21.82 19.86
CA GLY A 255 3.62 21.08 20.67
C GLY A 255 3.37 21.71 22.04
N SER A 256 4.12 22.77 22.43
CA SER A 256 3.84 23.58 23.60
C SER A 256 2.71 24.59 23.34
N ALA A 257 2.17 25.16 24.42
CA ALA A 257 1.13 26.20 24.31
C ALA A 257 1.60 27.45 23.56
N SER A 258 2.89 27.82 23.71
CA SER A 258 3.50 28.95 23.00
C SER A 258 3.90 28.64 21.54
N GLN A 259 4.09 27.37 21.22
CA GLN A 259 4.54 26.91 19.88
C GLN A 259 3.76 25.68 19.48
N PRO A 260 2.49 25.83 19.05
CA PRO A 260 1.66 24.68 18.66
C PRO A 260 2.25 23.94 17.46
N MET A 261 1.91 22.64 17.32
CA MET A 261 2.32 21.84 16.18
C MET A 261 1.89 22.48 14.86
N PRO A 262 2.71 22.40 13.80
CA PRO A 262 2.28 22.75 12.46
C PRO A 262 1.27 21.71 11.92
N VAL A 263 0.64 22.03 10.80
CA VAL A 263 -0.10 21.04 10.02
C VAL A 263 0.87 20.00 9.46
N VAL A 264 0.71 18.72 9.82
CA VAL A 264 1.54 17.62 9.31
C VAL A 264 0.62 16.57 8.72
N THR A 265 0.87 16.19 7.46
CA THR A 265 0.14 15.15 6.75
C THR A 265 0.80 13.79 6.91
N GLY A 266 0.22 12.74 6.34
CA GLY A 266 0.77 11.40 6.32
C GLY A 266 -0.01 10.50 5.38
N GLN A 267 0.31 9.20 5.37
CA GLN A 267 -0.36 8.15 4.62
C GLN A 267 -0.14 6.80 5.32
N ASP A 268 -1.06 5.89 5.08
CA ASP A 268 -1.15 4.49 5.49
C ASP A 268 -1.85 4.26 6.84
N ALA A 269 -2.27 5.33 7.53
CA ALA A 269 -3.05 5.25 8.77
C ALA A 269 -2.41 4.31 9.82
N GLU A 270 -1.09 4.39 9.98
CA GLU A 270 -0.37 3.57 10.96
C GLU A 270 -0.78 3.94 12.40
N ILE A 271 -0.85 2.96 13.28
CA ILE A 271 -1.32 3.17 14.67
C ILE A 271 -0.58 4.30 15.39
N PRO A 272 0.76 4.43 15.31
CA PRO A 272 1.46 5.55 15.95
C PRO A 272 0.99 6.92 15.43
N SER A 273 0.72 7.04 14.13
CA SER A 273 0.21 8.28 13.52
C SER A 273 -1.23 8.58 13.92
N ILE A 274 -2.09 7.56 13.99
CA ILE A 274 -3.46 7.78 14.50
C ILE A 274 -3.42 8.27 15.95
N LYS A 275 -2.56 7.69 16.80
CA LYS A 275 -2.34 8.20 18.16
C LYS A 275 -1.83 9.67 18.16
N SER A 276 -0.93 10.02 17.24
CA SER A 276 -0.44 11.40 17.08
C SER A 276 -1.53 12.35 16.60
N ILE A 277 -2.43 11.91 15.72
CA ILE A 277 -3.60 12.68 15.28
C ILE A 277 -4.54 12.95 16.46
N LEU A 278 -4.80 11.94 17.30
CA LEU A 278 -5.66 12.09 18.47
C LEU A 278 -5.03 13.02 19.56
N ARG A 279 -3.71 13.07 19.63
CA ARG A 279 -2.99 14.04 20.50
C ARG A 279 -2.81 15.42 19.85
N LYS A 280 -3.33 15.63 18.64
CA LYS A 280 -3.20 16.87 17.85
C LYS A 280 -1.74 17.20 17.49
N GLU A 281 -0.90 16.19 17.35
CA GLU A 281 0.50 16.33 16.96
C GLU A 281 0.64 16.20 15.42
N GLN A 282 -0.10 15.29 14.81
CA GLN A 282 -0.27 15.15 13.35
C GLN A 282 -1.69 15.59 13.00
N THR A 283 -1.90 16.14 11.80
CA THR A 283 -3.19 16.65 11.38
C THR A 283 -4.06 15.58 10.71
N SER A 284 -3.47 14.82 9.79
CA SER A 284 -4.19 13.84 8.99
C SER A 284 -3.26 12.75 8.46
N THR A 285 -3.87 11.66 8.04
CA THR A 285 -3.25 10.62 7.24
C THR A 285 -4.20 10.22 6.09
N VAL A 286 -3.68 9.52 5.09
CA VAL A 286 -4.48 8.95 4.00
C VAL A 286 -4.53 7.44 4.17
N PHE A 287 -5.71 6.92 4.40
CA PHE A 287 -5.97 5.49 4.57
C PHE A 287 -6.09 4.79 3.22
N LYS A 288 -5.41 3.66 3.12
CA LYS A 288 -5.45 2.71 2.01
C LYS A 288 -5.80 1.33 2.58
N ASP A 289 -6.98 0.82 2.30
CA ASP A 289 -7.44 -0.46 2.86
C ASP A 289 -6.70 -1.65 2.21
N THR A 290 -5.72 -2.19 2.93
CA THR A 290 -4.90 -3.33 2.48
C THR A 290 -5.74 -4.59 2.23
N ARG A 291 -6.90 -4.73 2.89
CA ARG A 291 -7.83 -5.86 2.69
C ARG A 291 -8.45 -5.79 1.30
N GLU A 292 -8.86 -4.60 0.88
CA GLU A 292 -9.46 -4.40 -0.44
C GLU A 292 -8.43 -4.57 -1.56
N LEU A 293 -7.20 -4.06 -1.38
CA LEU A 293 -6.14 -4.24 -2.36
C LEU A 293 -5.77 -5.72 -2.53
N ALA A 294 -5.69 -6.46 -1.42
CA ALA A 294 -5.46 -7.90 -1.46
C ALA A 294 -6.60 -8.65 -2.17
N LYS A 295 -7.88 -8.28 -1.92
CA LYS A 295 -9.05 -8.90 -2.60
C LYS A 295 -9.01 -8.67 -4.11
N VAL A 296 -8.74 -7.45 -4.54
CA VAL A 296 -8.60 -7.10 -5.97
C VAL A 296 -7.49 -7.93 -6.61
N THR A 297 -6.33 -7.99 -5.97
CA THR A 297 -5.18 -8.75 -6.48
C THR A 297 -5.49 -10.25 -6.61
N VAL A 298 -6.13 -10.82 -5.58
CA VAL A 298 -6.55 -12.23 -5.61
C VAL A 298 -7.57 -12.50 -6.72
N ALA A 299 -8.52 -11.57 -6.93
CA ALA A 299 -9.48 -11.67 -8.02
C ALA A 299 -8.80 -11.60 -9.40
N MET A 300 -7.81 -10.71 -9.56
CA MET A 300 -7.01 -10.63 -10.80
C MET A 300 -6.28 -11.94 -11.09
N VAL A 301 -5.59 -12.51 -10.09
CA VAL A 301 -4.88 -13.78 -10.23
C VAL A 301 -5.84 -14.91 -10.58
N ASP A 302 -6.98 -15.03 -9.88
CA ASP A 302 -7.98 -16.07 -10.13
C ASP A 302 -8.57 -15.97 -11.56
N ALA A 303 -8.82 -14.74 -12.03
CA ALA A 303 -9.26 -14.50 -13.41
C ALA A 303 -8.20 -14.95 -14.44
N MET A 304 -6.95 -14.51 -14.28
CA MET A 304 -5.85 -14.87 -15.19
C MET A 304 -5.66 -16.38 -15.29
N LEU A 305 -5.64 -17.08 -14.15
CA LEU A 305 -5.43 -18.54 -14.13
C LEU A 305 -6.65 -19.34 -14.59
N SER A 306 -7.82 -18.71 -14.58
CA SER A 306 -9.07 -19.28 -15.14
C SER A 306 -9.27 -18.93 -16.63
N GLY A 307 -8.30 -18.30 -17.29
CA GLY A 307 -8.39 -17.87 -18.68
C GLY A 307 -9.36 -16.70 -18.93
N LYS A 308 -9.71 -15.96 -17.88
CA LYS A 308 -10.55 -14.76 -17.94
C LYS A 308 -9.70 -13.49 -17.91
N THR A 309 -10.23 -12.40 -18.45
CA THR A 309 -9.61 -11.09 -18.34
C THR A 309 -9.87 -10.50 -16.95
N PRO A 310 -8.84 -10.10 -16.18
CA PRO A 310 -9.02 -9.38 -14.94
C PRO A 310 -9.75 -8.06 -15.12
N GLU A 311 -10.53 -7.66 -14.11
CA GLU A 311 -11.14 -6.35 -14.07
C GLU A 311 -10.06 -5.27 -13.86
N VAL A 312 -10.14 -4.19 -14.66
CA VAL A 312 -9.29 -3.01 -14.56
C VAL A 312 -10.14 -1.76 -14.74
N ASN A 313 -9.72 -0.66 -14.13
CA ASN A 313 -10.42 0.63 -14.25
C ASN A 313 -9.50 1.77 -14.76
N ASP A 314 -8.23 1.46 -15.03
CA ASP A 314 -7.27 2.37 -15.66
C ASP A 314 -6.42 1.63 -16.71
N THR A 315 -6.39 2.17 -17.93
CA THR A 315 -5.60 1.67 -19.06
C THR A 315 -4.80 2.79 -19.73
N LYS A 316 -4.58 3.92 -19.04
CA LYS A 316 -3.96 5.12 -19.63
C LYS A 316 -2.85 5.72 -18.77
N THR A 317 -2.95 5.65 -17.45
CA THR A 317 -2.14 6.44 -16.53
C THR A 317 -0.77 5.83 -16.26
N TYR A 318 -0.71 4.53 -16.03
CA TYR A 318 0.50 3.88 -15.51
C TYR A 318 1.37 3.30 -16.62
N ASN A 319 2.13 4.19 -17.27
CA ASN A 319 3.16 3.80 -18.22
C ASN A 319 4.45 3.42 -17.47
N ASN A 320 4.91 2.19 -17.67
CA ASN A 320 6.09 1.67 -17.01
C ASN A 320 7.41 1.90 -17.77
N GLY A 321 7.37 2.74 -18.82
CA GLY A 321 8.49 3.02 -19.71
C GLY A 321 8.54 2.12 -20.94
N ILE A 322 7.82 0.99 -20.97
CA ILE A 322 7.71 0.07 -22.10
C ILE A 322 6.28 0.02 -22.63
N LYS A 323 5.32 0.01 -21.73
CA LYS A 323 3.89 -0.04 -22.05
C LYS A 323 3.05 0.61 -20.97
N VAL A 324 1.81 0.93 -21.29
CA VAL A 324 0.81 1.20 -20.25
C VAL A 324 0.37 -0.14 -19.67
N VAL A 325 0.52 -0.28 -18.34
CA VAL A 325 0.12 -1.48 -17.61
C VAL A 325 -1.35 -1.36 -17.22
N PRO A 326 -2.24 -2.28 -17.66
CA PRO A 326 -3.62 -2.26 -17.23
C PRO A 326 -3.72 -2.36 -15.71
N SER A 327 -4.45 -1.43 -15.09
CA SER A 327 -4.41 -1.22 -13.64
C SER A 327 -5.79 -1.23 -13.01
N TYR A 328 -5.86 -1.66 -11.75
CA TYR A 328 -7.02 -1.44 -10.90
C TYR A 328 -6.64 -0.48 -9.77
N LEU A 329 -7.32 0.66 -9.72
CA LEU A 329 -7.08 1.74 -8.78
C LEU A 329 -8.19 1.78 -7.74
N LEU A 330 -7.85 1.56 -6.48
CA LEU A 330 -8.72 1.76 -5.34
C LEU A 330 -8.72 3.22 -4.90
N LYS A 331 -9.82 3.65 -4.28
CA LYS A 331 -9.94 5.02 -3.76
C LYS A 331 -9.27 5.13 -2.39
N PRO A 332 -8.33 6.07 -2.20
CA PRO A 332 -7.81 6.41 -0.87
C PRO A 332 -8.82 7.26 -0.10
N VAL A 333 -8.72 7.26 1.24
CA VAL A 333 -9.61 7.99 2.14
C VAL A 333 -8.80 8.86 3.09
N SER A 334 -9.11 10.15 3.17
CA SER A 334 -8.50 11.04 4.17
C SER A 334 -9.03 10.73 5.56
N VAL A 335 -8.14 10.65 6.54
CA VAL A 335 -8.44 10.37 7.95
C VAL A 335 -7.86 11.47 8.83
N ASP A 336 -8.69 12.02 9.70
CA ASP A 336 -8.32 12.99 10.74
C ASP A 336 -9.00 12.67 12.08
N ALA A 337 -8.86 13.53 13.07
CA ALA A 337 -9.46 13.34 14.38
C ALA A 337 -11.00 13.28 14.38
N SER A 338 -11.66 13.73 13.32
CA SER A 338 -13.13 13.76 13.23
C SER A 338 -13.73 12.44 12.71
N ASN A 339 -12.99 11.67 11.90
CA ASN A 339 -13.52 10.49 11.21
C ASN A 339 -12.74 9.18 11.42
N TRP A 340 -11.61 9.21 12.16
CA TRP A 340 -10.77 8.03 12.37
C TRP A 340 -11.54 6.80 12.88
N LYS A 341 -12.48 7.01 13.80
CA LYS A 341 -13.26 5.91 14.36
C LYS A 341 -14.14 5.25 13.31
N GLN A 342 -14.89 6.04 12.56
CA GLN A 342 -15.74 5.55 11.48
C GLN A 342 -14.93 4.80 10.40
N VAL A 343 -13.81 5.40 9.96
CA VAL A 343 -13.03 4.86 8.83
C VAL A 343 -12.21 3.64 9.26
N LEU A 344 -11.63 3.62 10.46
CA LEU A 344 -10.66 2.60 10.85
C LEU A 344 -11.23 1.56 11.83
N VAL A 345 -12.12 1.96 12.74
CA VAL A 345 -12.64 1.05 13.77
C VAL A 345 -13.97 0.44 13.35
N ASP A 346 -14.95 1.27 12.97
CA ASP A 346 -16.29 0.77 12.59
C ASP A 346 -16.24 -0.05 11.29
N SER A 347 -15.24 0.21 10.42
CA SER A 347 -14.94 -0.63 9.26
C SER A 347 -14.33 -2.00 9.61
N GLY A 348 -13.91 -2.19 10.86
CA GLY A 348 -13.23 -3.39 11.33
C GLY A 348 -11.76 -3.51 10.88
N TYR A 349 -11.12 -2.42 10.43
CA TYR A 349 -9.70 -2.44 10.06
C TYR A 349 -8.79 -2.52 11.30
N TYR A 350 -9.06 -1.71 12.32
CA TYR A 350 -8.42 -1.76 13.62
C TYR A 350 -9.43 -2.01 14.74
N LYS A 351 -8.97 -2.58 15.85
CA LYS A 351 -9.71 -2.56 17.12
C LYS A 351 -9.44 -1.23 17.82
N GLU A 352 -10.44 -0.65 18.45
CA GLU A 352 -10.30 0.62 19.19
C GLU A 352 -9.21 0.54 20.28
N SER A 353 -9.06 -0.65 20.92
CA SER A 353 -8.02 -0.90 21.93
C SER A 353 -6.57 -0.87 21.40
N GLN A 354 -6.36 -0.91 20.11
CA GLN A 354 -5.02 -0.75 19.51
C GLN A 354 -4.63 0.72 19.37
N ILE A 355 -5.63 1.60 19.29
CA ILE A 355 -5.47 3.03 19.04
C ILE A 355 -5.48 3.83 20.34
N LYS A 356 -6.31 3.44 21.33
CA LYS A 356 -6.39 4.05 22.66
C LYS A 356 -5.39 3.50 23.65
#